data_97ea8c0193c9aa1d64f744f75dd7edb3
#
_entry.id   97ea8c0193c9aa1d64f744f75dd7edb3
#
_cell.length_a   1.000
_cell.length_b   1.000
_cell.length_c   1.000
_cell.angle_alpha   90.00
_cell.angle_beta   90.00
_cell.angle_gamma   90.00
#
_symmetry.space_group_name_H-M   'P 1'
#
loop_
_entity.id
_entity.type
_entity.pdbx_description
1 polymer ?
#
loop_
_entity_poly.entity_id
_entity_poly.type
_entity_poly.pdbx_seq_one_letter_code
_entity_poly.pdbx_strand_id
1 'polypeptide(L)'
;MIKDVMVRLEGTVADDLRLAAAADIARQFESHVVGLFLNIVPPPLPADPEGGGIAQTALLVEEARAAGDKIAKLLTARLAQLGTLVEIRRFDIFADEITGVCAREARSADTFVALRPNSVPEESEHIVEKRSLRLWKAPFPGSTRRAAQNKFRERSRRLERQPGGGPSLG
;
A
#
# COMPACT_ATOMS: atom_id res chain seq x y z
N MET A 1 11.08 -18.83 -5.90
CA MET A 1 11.73 -17.56 -6.31
C MET A 1 10.62 -16.52 -6.40
N ILE A 2 10.73 -15.39 -5.70
CA ILE A 2 9.72 -14.32 -5.74
C ILE A 2 9.94 -13.52 -7.02
N LYS A 3 8.93 -13.43 -7.88
CA LYS A 3 9.00 -12.69 -9.16
C LYS A 3 8.24 -11.38 -9.10
N ASP A 4 7.07 -11.38 -8.44
CA ASP A 4 6.18 -10.25 -8.36
C ASP A 4 5.92 -9.85 -6.91
N VAL A 5 6.26 -8.61 -6.58
CA VAL A 5 6.02 -7.99 -5.27
C VAL A 5 4.94 -6.93 -5.43
N MET A 6 3.77 -7.16 -4.88
CA MET A 6 2.70 -6.17 -4.89
C MET A 6 2.74 -5.34 -3.63
N VAL A 7 2.59 -4.02 -3.77
CA VAL A 7 2.54 -3.06 -2.68
C VAL A 7 1.31 -2.18 -2.79
N ARG A 8 0.48 -2.13 -1.74
CA ARG A 8 -0.66 -1.21 -1.70
C ARG A 8 -0.18 0.21 -1.42
N LEU A 9 -0.63 1.15 -2.24
CA LEU A 9 -0.27 2.57 -2.18
C LEU A 9 -1.53 3.44 -2.05
N GLU A 10 -1.43 4.53 -1.29
CA GLU A 10 -2.53 5.43 -0.97
C GLU A 10 -2.22 6.90 -1.31
N GLY A 11 -1.01 7.20 -1.76
CA GLY A 11 -0.56 8.58 -2.02
C GLY A 11 -0.15 9.33 -0.75
N THR A 12 0.04 8.63 0.37
CA THR A 12 0.38 9.21 1.66
C THR A 12 1.86 9.02 2.00
N VAL A 13 2.31 9.66 3.09
CA VAL A 13 3.67 9.47 3.63
C VAL A 13 3.92 8.05 4.13
N ALA A 14 2.86 7.32 4.49
CA ALA A 14 2.96 5.92 4.90
C ALA A 14 3.45 5.00 3.78
N ASP A 15 3.30 5.42 2.52
CA ASP A 15 3.81 4.68 1.37
C ASP A 15 5.33 4.60 1.34
N ASP A 16 6.06 5.52 1.97
CA ASP A 16 7.53 5.48 2.00
C ASP A 16 8.05 4.20 2.68
N LEU A 17 7.40 3.79 3.76
CA LEU A 17 7.74 2.54 4.46
C LEU A 17 7.39 1.31 3.61
N ARG A 18 6.23 1.34 2.94
CA ARG A 18 5.77 0.25 2.06
C ARG A 18 6.70 0.11 0.86
N LEU A 19 7.07 1.22 0.22
CA LEU A 19 7.97 1.25 -0.93
C LEU A 19 9.39 0.82 -0.56
N ALA A 20 9.90 1.25 0.60
CA ALA A 20 11.22 0.81 1.09
C ALA A 20 11.25 -0.71 1.30
N ALA A 21 10.21 -1.28 1.93
CA ALA A 21 10.12 -2.72 2.13
C ALA A 21 9.99 -3.49 0.79
N ALA A 22 9.19 -3.00 -0.16
CA ALA A 22 9.05 -3.59 -1.48
C ALA A 22 10.37 -3.53 -2.26
N ALA A 23 11.09 -2.41 -2.19
CA ALA A 23 12.40 -2.23 -2.83
C ALA A 23 13.47 -3.19 -2.25
N ASP A 24 13.47 -3.42 -0.93
CA ASP A 24 14.40 -4.36 -0.29
C ASP A 24 14.15 -5.79 -0.79
N ILE A 25 12.89 -6.21 -0.90
CA ILE A 25 12.52 -7.52 -1.43
C ILE A 25 12.89 -7.61 -2.91
N ALA A 26 12.53 -6.60 -3.69
CA ALA A 26 12.80 -6.59 -5.12
C ALA A 26 14.30 -6.67 -5.44
N ARG A 27 15.15 -5.96 -4.69
CA ARG A 27 16.62 -6.06 -4.85
C ARG A 27 17.16 -7.42 -4.47
N GLN A 28 16.60 -8.07 -3.44
CA GLN A 28 17.06 -9.37 -2.98
C GLN A 28 16.72 -10.49 -3.94
N PHE A 29 15.58 -10.41 -4.62
CA PHE A 29 15.05 -11.49 -5.46
C PHE A 29 15.00 -11.13 -6.95
N GLU A 30 15.47 -9.94 -7.34
CA GLU A 30 15.39 -9.41 -8.71
C GLU A 30 13.94 -9.40 -9.22
N SER A 31 13.03 -8.95 -8.34
CA SER A 31 11.58 -9.03 -8.55
C SER A 31 11.05 -7.76 -9.23
N HIS A 32 9.93 -7.91 -9.93
CA HIS A 32 9.09 -6.82 -10.41
C HIS A 32 8.22 -6.27 -9.26
N VAL A 33 8.07 -4.95 -9.19
CA VAL A 33 7.24 -4.28 -8.18
C VAL A 33 5.95 -3.75 -8.81
N VAL A 34 4.82 -4.20 -8.29
CA VAL A 34 3.49 -3.77 -8.71
C VAL A 34 2.87 -2.89 -7.64
N GLY A 35 2.72 -1.59 -7.91
CA GLY A 35 1.98 -0.66 -7.06
C GLY A 35 0.47 -0.84 -7.28
N LEU A 36 -0.27 -1.22 -6.25
CA LEU A 36 -1.73 -1.29 -6.28
C LEU A 36 -2.31 0.00 -5.68
N PHE A 37 -2.91 0.82 -6.52
CA PHE A 37 -3.60 2.04 -6.11
C PHE A 37 -5.11 1.90 -6.29
N LEU A 38 -5.86 2.04 -5.18
CA LEU A 38 -7.31 1.99 -5.15
C LEU A 38 -7.83 3.41 -4.95
N ASN A 39 -8.38 4.00 -6.01
CA ASN A 39 -9.03 5.29 -5.96
C ASN A 39 -10.49 5.09 -5.57
N ILE A 40 -10.88 5.58 -4.40
CA ILE A 40 -12.24 5.42 -3.89
C ILE A 40 -13.12 6.51 -4.47
N VAL A 41 -14.13 6.11 -5.22
CA VAL A 41 -15.15 7.00 -5.75
C VAL A 41 -16.39 7.01 -4.84
N PRO A 42 -17.09 8.15 -4.73
CA PRO A 42 -18.30 8.24 -3.92
C PRO A 42 -19.42 7.34 -4.47
N PRO A 43 -20.26 6.78 -3.59
CA PRO A 43 -21.41 6.00 -4.02
C PRO A 43 -22.45 6.90 -4.70
N PRO A 44 -23.32 6.33 -5.54
CA PRO A 44 -24.43 7.06 -6.16
C PRO A 44 -25.33 7.70 -5.11
N LEU A 45 -25.68 8.96 -5.30
CA LEU A 45 -26.70 9.63 -4.49
C LEU A 45 -28.08 9.09 -4.84
N PRO A 46 -29.01 9.04 -3.87
CA PRO A 46 -30.38 8.67 -4.13
C PRO A 46 -30.98 9.53 -5.26
N ALA A 47 -31.72 8.89 -6.14
CA ALA A 47 -32.49 9.61 -7.16
C ALA A 47 -33.54 10.47 -6.49
N ASP A 48 -33.58 11.76 -6.81
CA ASP A 48 -34.64 12.66 -6.44
C ASP A 48 -35.67 12.79 -7.60
N PRO A 49 -36.90 13.23 -7.33
CA PRO A 49 -37.91 13.40 -8.36
C PRO A 49 -37.52 14.41 -9.46
N GLU A 50 -36.62 15.31 -9.17
CA GLU A 50 -36.14 16.36 -10.08
C GLU A 50 -34.90 15.94 -10.89
N GLY A 51 -34.36 14.73 -10.64
CA GLY A 51 -33.20 14.16 -11.37
C GLY A 51 -31.85 14.75 -10.97
N GLY A 52 -31.79 15.61 -9.97
CA GLY A 52 -30.55 16.27 -9.53
C GLY A 52 -29.51 15.32 -8.97
N GLY A 53 -29.92 14.26 -8.27
CA GLY A 53 -29.02 13.29 -7.65
C GLY A 53 -28.13 12.57 -8.65
N ILE A 54 -28.62 12.25 -9.83
CA ILE A 54 -27.85 11.58 -10.89
C ILE A 54 -26.76 12.50 -11.44
N ALA A 55 -27.11 13.74 -11.78
CA ALA A 55 -26.16 14.71 -12.32
C ALA A 55 -25.08 15.04 -11.27
N GLN A 56 -25.45 15.22 -10.02
CA GLN A 56 -24.52 15.48 -8.92
C GLN A 56 -23.58 14.30 -8.68
N THR A 57 -24.09 13.07 -8.72
CA THR A 57 -23.24 11.86 -8.62
C THR A 57 -22.20 11.84 -9.72
N ALA A 58 -22.58 12.13 -10.97
CA ALA A 58 -21.63 12.14 -12.09
C ALA A 58 -20.49 13.14 -11.89
N LEU A 59 -20.80 14.35 -11.41
CA LEU A 59 -19.79 15.36 -11.09
C LEU A 59 -18.83 14.89 -9.97
N LEU A 60 -19.36 14.35 -8.89
CA LEU A 60 -18.54 13.87 -7.76
C LEU A 60 -17.61 12.72 -8.17
N VAL A 61 -18.10 11.80 -9.00
CA VAL A 61 -17.29 10.70 -9.54
C VAL A 61 -16.19 11.22 -10.44
N GLU A 62 -16.47 12.20 -11.30
CA GLU A 62 -15.47 12.81 -12.18
C GLU A 62 -14.40 13.55 -11.38
N GLU A 63 -14.77 14.31 -10.36
CA GLU A 63 -13.83 14.96 -9.45
C GLU A 63 -12.93 13.95 -8.74
N ALA A 64 -13.51 12.86 -8.22
CA ALA A 64 -12.77 11.80 -7.57
C ALA A 64 -11.78 11.10 -8.52
N ARG A 65 -12.17 10.88 -9.78
CA ARG A 65 -11.28 10.33 -10.82
C ARG A 65 -10.15 11.29 -11.14
N ALA A 66 -10.43 12.58 -11.32
CA ALA A 66 -9.43 13.59 -11.59
C ALA A 66 -8.42 13.74 -10.42
N ALA A 67 -8.89 13.65 -9.19
CA ALA A 67 -8.02 13.60 -8.01
C ALA A 67 -7.13 12.33 -8.03
N GLY A 68 -7.73 11.18 -8.33
CA GLY A 68 -7.01 9.91 -8.48
C GLY A 68 -5.94 9.94 -9.57
N ASP A 69 -6.16 10.65 -10.68
CA ASP A 69 -5.17 10.82 -11.74
C ASP A 69 -3.91 11.54 -11.24
N LYS A 70 -4.09 12.57 -10.41
CA LYS A 70 -2.97 13.30 -9.83
C LYS A 70 -2.15 12.41 -8.90
N ILE A 71 -2.83 11.64 -8.05
CA ILE A 71 -2.19 10.70 -7.13
C ILE A 71 -1.47 9.58 -7.92
N ALA A 72 -2.11 9.00 -8.93
CA ALA A 72 -1.51 7.95 -9.74
C ALA A 72 -0.22 8.42 -10.44
N LYS A 73 -0.19 9.64 -10.99
CA LYS A 73 1.02 10.25 -11.58
C LYS A 73 2.14 10.39 -10.54
N LEU A 74 1.81 10.86 -9.34
CA LEU A 74 2.78 10.98 -8.24
C LEU A 74 3.32 9.62 -7.82
N LEU A 75 2.47 8.61 -7.66
CA LEU A 75 2.86 7.26 -7.30
C LEU A 75 3.72 6.60 -8.39
N THR A 76 3.39 6.81 -9.66
CA THR A 76 4.20 6.32 -10.78
C THR A 76 5.62 6.90 -10.73
N ALA A 77 5.75 8.20 -10.46
CA ALA A 77 7.06 8.85 -10.32
C ALA A 77 7.85 8.30 -9.13
N ARG A 78 7.19 8.03 -7.99
CA ARG A 78 7.82 7.43 -6.80
C ARG A 78 8.27 5.99 -7.06
N LEU A 79 7.45 5.17 -7.71
CA LEU A 79 7.79 3.80 -8.10
C LEU A 79 9.00 3.77 -9.04
N ALA A 80 9.07 4.66 -10.03
CA ALA A 80 10.18 4.74 -10.97
C ALA A 80 11.55 4.98 -10.29
N GLN A 81 11.56 5.57 -9.09
CA GLN A 81 12.78 5.80 -8.31
C GLN A 81 13.34 4.53 -7.66
N LEU A 82 12.60 3.41 -7.64
CA LEU A 82 13.06 2.16 -7.02
C LEU A 82 14.18 1.46 -7.80
N GLY A 83 14.41 1.83 -9.06
CA GLY A 83 15.49 1.29 -9.89
C GLY A 83 15.32 -0.19 -10.28
N THR A 84 14.09 -0.69 -10.25
CA THR A 84 13.69 -2.04 -10.69
C THR A 84 12.54 -1.96 -11.68
N LEU A 85 12.12 -3.08 -12.25
CA LEU A 85 10.91 -3.12 -13.07
C LEU A 85 9.69 -2.79 -12.21
N VAL A 86 8.90 -1.81 -12.63
CA VAL A 86 7.76 -1.32 -11.89
C VAL A 86 6.51 -1.19 -12.77
N GLU A 87 5.37 -1.46 -12.18
CA GLU A 87 4.04 -1.28 -12.77
C GLU A 87 3.13 -0.62 -11.75
N ILE A 88 2.17 0.20 -12.19
CA ILE A 88 1.08 0.68 -11.35
C ILE A 88 -0.24 0.12 -11.88
N ARG A 89 -1.02 -0.50 -10.99
CA ARG A 89 -2.40 -0.93 -11.25
C ARG A 89 -3.33 -0.03 -10.47
N ARG A 90 -4.19 0.68 -11.19
CA ARG A 90 -5.19 1.55 -10.60
C ARG A 90 -6.58 1.00 -10.82
N PHE A 91 -7.41 1.09 -9.78
CA PHE A 91 -8.83 0.78 -9.84
C PHE A 91 -9.62 1.93 -9.23
N ASP A 92 -10.64 2.42 -9.94
CA ASP A 92 -11.63 3.35 -9.42
C ASP A 92 -12.80 2.49 -8.90
N ILE A 93 -12.99 2.45 -7.58
CA ILE A 93 -13.87 1.50 -6.91
C ILE A 93 -14.68 2.16 -5.80
N PHE A 94 -15.78 1.54 -5.40
CA PHE A 94 -16.49 1.91 -4.19
C PHE A 94 -15.79 1.36 -2.94
N ALA A 95 -16.07 1.99 -1.79
CA ALA A 95 -15.39 1.63 -0.54
C ALA A 95 -15.62 0.17 -0.09
N ASP A 96 -16.77 -0.41 -0.40
CA ASP A 96 -17.12 -1.79 -0.08
C ASP A 96 -16.41 -2.83 -0.96
N GLU A 97 -15.92 -2.43 -2.13
CA GLU A 97 -15.20 -3.30 -3.07
C GLU A 97 -13.71 -3.49 -2.72
N ILE A 98 -13.14 -2.62 -1.87
CA ILE A 98 -11.72 -2.58 -1.54
C ILE A 98 -11.18 -3.98 -1.17
N THR A 99 -11.88 -4.69 -0.27
CA THR A 99 -11.46 -6.02 0.20
C THR A 99 -11.42 -7.03 -0.92
N GLY A 100 -12.43 -7.03 -1.80
CA GLY A 100 -12.53 -7.94 -2.92
C GLY A 100 -11.44 -7.72 -3.94
N VAL A 101 -11.19 -6.45 -4.29
CA VAL A 101 -10.15 -6.07 -5.25
C VAL A 101 -8.76 -6.36 -4.70
N CYS A 102 -8.45 -5.96 -3.46
CA CYS A 102 -7.17 -6.31 -2.83
C CYS A 102 -6.93 -7.82 -2.80
N ALA A 103 -7.92 -8.61 -2.41
CA ALA A 103 -7.78 -10.07 -2.35
C ALA A 103 -7.59 -10.70 -3.73
N ARG A 104 -8.20 -10.15 -4.77
CA ARG A 104 -8.04 -10.62 -6.14
C ARG A 104 -6.65 -10.29 -6.67
N GLU A 105 -6.21 -9.06 -6.53
CA GLU A 105 -4.90 -8.60 -7.00
C GLU A 105 -3.75 -9.26 -6.23
N ALA A 106 -3.87 -9.40 -4.90
CA ALA A 106 -2.86 -10.07 -4.08
C ALA A 106 -2.62 -11.54 -4.49
N ARG A 107 -3.60 -12.21 -5.10
CA ARG A 107 -3.43 -13.57 -5.63
C ARG A 107 -2.61 -13.63 -6.91
N SER A 108 -2.46 -12.53 -7.62
CA SER A 108 -1.66 -12.44 -8.84
C SER A 108 -0.18 -12.15 -8.59
N ALA A 109 0.22 -11.96 -7.33
CA ALA A 109 1.61 -11.69 -6.93
C ALA A 109 2.13 -12.75 -5.96
N ASP A 110 3.45 -12.95 -5.95
CA ASP A 110 4.10 -13.89 -5.05
C ASP A 110 4.17 -13.36 -3.62
N THR A 111 4.22 -12.03 -3.47
CA THR A 111 4.31 -11.35 -2.16
C THR A 111 3.49 -10.08 -2.15
N PHE A 112 2.79 -9.83 -1.05
CA PHE A 112 2.02 -8.61 -0.82
C PHE A 112 2.59 -7.84 0.37
N VAL A 113 2.95 -6.58 0.13
CA VAL A 113 3.50 -5.68 1.15
C VAL A 113 2.41 -4.77 1.69
N ALA A 114 2.15 -4.85 3.00
CA ALA A 114 1.22 -3.99 3.71
C ALA A 114 1.82 -3.58 5.06
N LEU A 115 1.35 -2.46 5.62
CA LEU A 115 1.71 -2.06 6.98
C LEU A 115 0.96 -2.92 8.02
N ARG A 116 1.55 -3.03 9.21
CA ARG A 116 0.83 -3.61 10.34
C ARG A 116 -0.32 -2.69 10.74
N PRO A 117 -1.50 -3.22 11.09
CA PRO A 117 -2.66 -2.42 11.46
C PRO A 117 -2.44 -1.39 12.57
N ASN A 118 -1.46 -1.62 13.45
CA ASN A 118 -1.18 -0.77 14.61
C ASN A 118 0.04 0.15 14.41
N SER A 119 0.56 0.30 13.20
CA SER A 119 1.76 1.12 12.92
C SER A 119 1.43 2.52 12.38
N VAL A 120 0.15 2.84 12.20
CA VAL A 120 -0.33 4.14 11.71
C VAL A 120 -1.40 4.66 12.66
N PRO A 121 -1.44 5.97 13.01
CA PRO A 121 -2.55 6.56 13.76
C PRO A 121 -3.90 6.27 13.09
N GLU A 122 -4.95 6.15 13.89
CA GLU A 122 -6.28 5.56 13.61
C GLU A 122 -7.01 5.94 12.31
N GLU A 123 -6.59 6.96 11.58
CA GLU A 123 -7.30 7.46 10.39
C GLU A 123 -7.15 6.60 9.12
N SER A 124 -6.24 5.62 9.09
CA SER A 124 -5.98 4.77 7.92
C SER A 124 -6.27 3.29 8.16
N GLU A 125 -6.91 2.93 9.26
CA GLU A 125 -7.28 1.54 9.55
C GLU A 125 -8.42 1.06 8.65
N HIS A 126 -8.17 0.96 7.36
CA HIS A 126 -9.09 0.24 6.51
C HIS A 126 -9.11 -1.24 6.92
N ILE A 127 -10.29 -1.69 7.30
CA ILE A 127 -10.68 -3.09 7.64
C ILE A 127 -10.09 -4.13 6.68
N VAL A 128 -9.68 -3.70 5.50
CA VAL A 128 -9.12 -4.46 4.39
C VAL A 128 -7.80 -5.13 4.73
N GLU A 129 -6.88 -4.45 5.39
CA GLU A 129 -5.56 -5.04 5.71
C GLU A 129 -5.70 -6.19 6.71
N LYS A 130 -6.64 -6.07 7.66
CA LYS A 130 -6.93 -7.15 8.64
C LYS A 130 -7.54 -8.40 7.99
N ARG A 131 -8.36 -8.26 6.95
CA ARG A 131 -9.02 -9.38 6.27
C ARG A 131 -8.17 -10.02 5.19
N SER A 132 -7.44 -9.25 4.41
CA SER A 132 -6.57 -9.77 3.35
C SER A 132 -5.42 -10.61 3.93
N LEU A 133 -4.82 -10.20 5.06
CA LEU A 133 -3.79 -10.95 5.76
C LEU A 133 -4.31 -12.27 6.37
N ARG A 134 -5.61 -12.39 6.70
CA ARG A 134 -6.18 -13.66 7.19
C ARG A 134 -6.41 -14.66 6.06
N LEU A 135 -6.67 -14.21 4.85
CA LEU A 135 -6.88 -15.08 3.68
C LEU A 135 -5.56 -15.63 3.12
N TRP A 136 -4.42 -15.01 3.43
CA TRP A 136 -3.11 -15.47 2.96
C TRP A 136 -2.32 -16.31 3.96
N LYS A 137 -2.95 -16.85 4.99
CA LYS A 137 -2.37 -17.89 5.84
C LYS A 137 -2.45 -19.28 5.20
N ALA A 138 -2.13 -19.43 3.92
CA ALA A 138 -1.75 -20.71 3.39
C ALA A 138 -0.31 -21.01 3.87
N PRO A 139 -0.03 -22.19 4.42
CA PRO A 139 1.31 -22.52 4.91
C PRO A 139 2.24 -22.71 3.72
N PHE A 140 3.14 -21.75 3.49
CA PHE A 140 4.29 -21.99 2.63
C PHE A 140 5.25 -22.95 3.35
N PRO A 141 5.51 -24.16 2.83
CA PRO A 141 6.55 -25.00 3.36
C PRO A 141 7.90 -24.40 2.96
N GLY A 142 8.64 -23.87 3.93
CA GLY A 142 10.05 -23.47 3.74
C GLY A 142 10.36 -22.00 3.89
N SER A 143 9.52 -21.18 4.50
CA SER A 143 9.82 -19.75 4.68
C SER A 143 10.91 -19.51 5.73
N THR A 144 12.00 -18.95 5.29
CA THR A 144 13.09 -18.33 6.06
C THR A 144 12.63 -17.14 6.93
N ARG A 145 11.55 -17.33 7.70
CA ARG A 145 11.01 -16.33 8.64
C ARG A 145 12.02 -15.87 9.70
N ARG A 146 13.04 -16.69 10.02
CA ARG A 146 14.04 -16.40 11.06
C ARG A 146 15.08 -15.36 10.64
N ALA A 147 15.51 -15.33 9.37
CA ALA A 147 16.57 -14.43 8.93
C ALA A 147 16.12 -12.96 8.79
N ALA A 148 14.93 -12.72 8.24
CA ALA A 148 14.40 -11.37 8.08
C ALA A 148 14.02 -10.73 9.43
N GLN A 149 13.44 -11.51 10.37
CA GLN A 149 13.13 -11.01 11.71
C GLN A 149 14.38 -10.69 12.55
N ASN A 150 15.46 -11.45 12.41
CA ASN A 150 16.69 -11.19 13.13
C ASN A 150 17.41 -9.93 12.61
N LYS A 151 17.46 -9.73 11.30
CA LYS A 151 18.08 -8.52 10.72
C LYS A 151 17.34 -7.24 11.11
N PHE A 152 16.01 -7.30 11.16
CA PHE A 152 15.19 -6.17 11.59
C PHE A 152 15.35 -5.87 13.09
N ARG A 153 15.41 -6.89 13.95
CA ARG A 153 15.68 -6.73 15.40
C ARG A 153 17.08 -6.18 15.69
N GLU A 154 18.09 -6.59 14.94
CA GLU A 154 19.45 -6.06 15.10
C GLU A 154 19.55 -4.58 14.68
N ARG A 155 18.87 -4.18 13.62
CA ARG A 155 18.85 -2.78 13.18
C ARG A 155 18.13 -1.87 14.18
N SER A 156 17.02 -2.31 14.76
CA SER A 156 16.30 -1.57 15.84
C SER A 156 17.15 -1.42 17.08
N ARG A 157 17.88 -2.47 17.51
CA ARG A 157 18.78 -2.39 18.67
C ARG A 157 20.02 -1.52 18.45
N ARG A 158 20.44 -1.34 17.20
CA ARG A 158 21.56 -0.45 16.84
C ARG A 158 21.19 1.03 16.94
N LEU A 159 19.92 1.36 16.60
CA LEU A 159 19.37 2.72 16.72
C LEU A 159 19.17 3.14 18.19
N GLU A 160 18.81 2.19 19.07
CA GLU A 160 18.63 2.44 20.50
C GLU A 160 19.95 2.61 21.26
N ARG A 161 21.09 2.20 20.70
CA ARG A 161 22.42 2.27 21.37
C ARG A 161 23.27 3.47 20.99
N GLN A 162 22.76 4.45 20.24
CA GLN A 162 23.49 5.70 20.05
C GLN A 162 23.34 6.56 21.33
N PRO A 163 24.44 6.78 22.08
CA PRO A 163 24.39 7.65 23.24
C PRO A 163 24.14 9.07 22.77
N GLY A 164 23.10 9.69 23.29
CA GLY A 164 22.77 11.08 23.05
C GLY A 164 23.95 11.96 23.51
N GLY A 165 24.67 12.54 22.55
CA GLY A 165 25.61 13.61 22.78
C GLY A 165 24.84 14.86 23.19
N GLY A 166 24.72 15.11 24.49
CA GLY A 166 24.21 16.38 24.99
C GLY A 166 25.19 17.51 24.67
N PRO A 167 24.71 18.74 24.36
CA PRO A 167 25.58 19.88 24.18
C PRO A 167 26.19 20.28 25.53
N SER A 168 27.52 20.27 25.57
CA SER A 168 28.30 20.90 26.67
C SER A 168 28.14 22.41 26.55
N LEU A 169 27.51 22.99 27.57
CA LEU A 169 27.54 24.43 27.84
C LEU A 169 28.86 24.73 28.55
N GLY A 170 29.68 25.52 27.90
CA GLY A 170 30.84 26.19 28.41
C GLY A 170 30.84 27.61 27.87
#